data_4eab504973b4ed0125b947b3dc58c396
#
_entry.id   4eab504973b4ed0125b947b3dc58c396
#
_cell.length_a   1.000
_cell.length_b   1.000
_cell.length_c   1.000
_cell.angle_alpha   90.00
_cell.angle_beta   90.00
_cell.angle_gamma   90.00
#
_symmetry.space_group_name_H-M   'P 1'
#
loop_
_entity.id
_entity.type
_entity.pdbx_description
1 polymer ?
#
loop_
_entity_poly.entity_id
_entity_poly.type
_entity_poly.pdbx_seq_one_letter_code
_entity_poly.pdbx_strand_id
1 'polypeptide(L)'
;GKSRIIVTELPYMVNKANLILKIAELVKLKKIDGITDLRDESDREGMRIVIELRRDASANIILNHLYKHTQMQDTFGIIMLALVNGEPKTLNILDMLKAYITHQEEVVTRRTKYDLNKAEERDHILQGLLIALDNIDEVIRIIRGSRSTQIAKESLMERFGLTDVQAQAIVDMRLRALT
;
A
#
# COMPACT_ATOMS: atom_id res chain seq x y z
N GLY A 1 7.61 -11.42 52.42
CA GLY A 1 8.67 -11.84 51.53
C GLY A 1 9.39 -10.64 50.91
N LYS A 2 10.57 -10.81 50.32
CA LYS A 2 11.19 -9.77 49.51
C LYS A 2 10.40 -9.59 48.20
N SER A 3 10.12 -8.35 47.83
CA SER A 3 9.56 -8.02 46.53
C SER A 3 10.64 -8.01 45.44
N ARG A 4 10.25 -8.30 44.20
CA ARG A 4 11.13 -8.20 43.04
C ARG A 4 10.37 -7.64 41.82
N ILE A 5 11.07 -6.92 40.98
CA ILE A 5 10.57 -6.45 39.68
C ILE A 5 11.15 -7.37 38.61
N ILE A 6 10.31 -7.91 37.75
CA ILE A 6 10.69 -8.74 36.62
C ILE A 6 10.41 -7.96 35.35
N VAL A 7 11.41 -7.84 34.47
CA VAL A 7 11.29 -7.18 33.16
C VAL A 7 11.42 -8.25 32.09
N THR A 8 10.37 -8.46 31.35
CA THR A 8 10.27 -9.48 30.28
C THR A 8 10.33 -8.88 28.88
N GLU A 9 10.12 -7.58 28.77
CA GLU A 9 10.15 -6.84 27.49
C GLU A 9 10.85 -5.49 27.68
N LEU A 10 11.46 -4.99 26.62
CA LEU A 10 12.10 -3.67 26.57
C LEU A 10 11.52 -2.85 25.44
N PRO A 11 11.54 -1.51 25.53
CA PRO A 11 11.19 -0.64 24.44
C PRO A 11 12.07 -0.91 23.20
N TYR A 12 11.54 -0.63 22.03
CA TYR A 12 12.25 -0.78 20.76
C TYR A 12 13.57 0.02 20.77
N MET A 13 14.64 -0.57 20.22
CA MET A 13 15.99 0.00 20.16
C MET A 13 16.72 0.16 21.52
N VAL A 14 16.16 -0.32 22.61
CA VAL A 14 16.83 -0.32 23.92
C VAL A 14 17.74 -1.54 24.05
N ASN A 15 19.02 -1.30 24.31
CA ASN A 15 19.99 -2.37 24.56
C ASN A 15 19.92 -2.83 26.02
N LYS A 16 19.65 -4.12 26.22
CA LYS A 16 19.50 -4.75 27.56
C LYS A 16 20.74 -4.54 28.46
N ALA A 17 21.93 -4.78 27.95
CA ALA A 17 23.14 -4.68 28.71
C ALA A 17 23.41 -3.23 29.19
N ASN A 18 23.18 -2.26 28.29
CA ASN A 18 23.32 -0.84 28.64
C ASN A 18 22.27 -0.40 29.67
N LEU A 19 21.06 -0.91 29.58
CA LEU A 19 20.02 -0.64 30.57
C LEU A 19 20.39 -1.18 31.93
N ILE A 20 20.88 -2.42 32.02
CA ILE A 20 21.33 -3.04 33.28
C ILE A 20 22.47 -2.23 33.89
N LEU A 21 23.48 -1.84 33.10
CA LEU A 21 24.59 -0.99 33.56
C LEU A 21 24.08 0.37 34.08
N LYS A 22 23.11 0.97 33.39
CA LYS A 22 22.52 2.25 33.82
C LYS A 22 21.77 2.13 35.13
N ILE A 23 21.01 1.05 35.34
CA ILE A 23 20.34 0.78 36.62
C ILE A 23 21.39 0.62 37.75
N ALA A 24 22.43 -0.18 37.50
CA ALA A 24 23.51 -0.37 38.48
C ALA A 24 24.22 0.94 38.84
N GLU A 25 24.48 1.81 37.86
CA GLU A 25 25.06 3.14 38.07
C GLU A 25 24.16 4.00 38.99
N LEU A 26 22.85 4.03 38.73
CA LEU A 26 21.88 4.81 39.51
C LEU A 26 21.80 4.33 40.97
N VAL A 27 21.91 3.02 41.19
CA VAL A 27 21.99 2.44 42.53
C VAL A 27 23.29 2.84 43.24
N LYS A 28 24.43 2.74 42.54
CA LYS A 28 25.73 3.14 43.04
C LYS A 28 25.80 4.63 43.42
N LEU A 29 25.17 5.48 42.60
CA LEU A 29 25.06 6.92 42.84
C LEU A 29 24.00 7.29 43.89
N LYS A 30 23.30 6.30 44.49
CA LYS A 30 22.22 6.49 45.46
C LYS A 30 21.06 7.35 44.93
N LYS A 31 20.88 7.40 43.59
CA LYS A 31 19.73 8.06 42.96
C LYS A 31 18.48 7.21 43.04
N ILE A 32 18.65 5.90 43.07
CA ILE A 32 17.57 4.93 43.34
C ILE A 32 18.01 4.10 44.53
N ASP A 33 17.27 4.19 45.65
CA ASP A 33 17.46 3.36 46.83
C ASP A 33 16.46 2.20 46.87
N GLY A 34 16.83 1.15 47.61
CA GLY A 34 15.93 0.00 47.81
C GLY A 34 16.13 -1.18 46.86
N ILE A 35 17.05 -1.11 45.89
CA ILE A 35 17.48 -2.24 45.07
C ILE A 35 18.65 -2.94 45.78
N THR A 36 18.51 -4.27 45.97
CA THR A 36 19.52 -5.10 46.64
C THR A 36 20.33 -5.95 45.67
N ASP A 37 19.75 -6.33 44.55
CA ASP A 37 20.40 -7.16 43.53
C ASP A 37 19.82 -6.92 42.17
N LEU A 38 20.62 -7.11 41.10
CA LEU A 38 20.25 -6.92 39.70
C LEU A 38 20.91 -8.03 38.89
N ARG A 39 20.08 -8.88 38.27
CA ARG A 39 20.56 -10.02 37.48
C ARG A 39 19.90 -10.08 36.11
N ASP A 40 20.65 -10.53 35.13
CA ASP A 40 20.13 -10.96 33.83
C ASP A 40 19.94 -12.48 33.87
N GLU A 41 18.69 -12.91 33.91
CA GLU A 41 18.29 -14.32 33.89
C GLU A 41 17.69 -14.71 32.53
N SER A 42 18.03 -13.96 31.47
CA SER A 42 17.52 -14.26 30.12
C SER A 42 18.10 -15.60 29.60
N ASP A 43 17.21 -16.40 29.01
CA ASP A 43 17.56 -17.71 28.46
C ASP A 43 16.87 -17.95 27.09
N ARG A 44 16.77 -19.22 26.67
CA ARG A 44 16.12 -19.60 25.40
C ARG A 44 14.60 -19.40 25.42
N GLU A 45 13.98 -19.32 26.58
CA GLU A 45 12.54 -19.11 26.74
C GLU A 45 12.17 -17.62 26.63
N GLY A 46 13.15 -16.73 26.83
CA GLY A 46 12.93 -15.31 26.66
C GLY A 46 13.83 -14.40 27.51
N MET A 47 13.55 -13.11 27.37
CA MET A 47 14.25 -12.09 28.13
C MET A 47 13.70 -12.01 29.55
N ARG A 48 14.61 -11.94 30.52
CA ARG A 48 14.25 -11.85 31.93
C ARG A 48 15.31 -11.07 32.72
N ILE A 49 15.02 -9.84 33.11
CA ILE A 49 15.83 -9.07 34.04
C ILE A 49 15.14 -9.14 35.42
N VAL A 50 15.90 -9.47 36.46
CA VAL A 50 15.39 -9.56 37.81
C VAL A 50 16.02 -8.47 38.65
N ILE A 51 15.20 -7.63 39.27
CA ILE A 51 15.60 -6.56 40.19
C ILE A 51 15.04 -6.90 41.55
N GLU A 52 15.90 -7.29 42.49
CA GLU A 52 15.48 -7.61 43.87
C GLU A 52 15.44 -6.35 44.73
N LEU A 53 14.39 -6.26 45.52
CA LEU A 53 14.13 -5.09 46.35
C LEU A 53 14.37 -5.39 47.83
N ARG A 54 14.72 -4.34 48.56
CA ARG A 54 14.77 -4.38 50.04
C ARG A 54 13.38 -4.57 50.62
N ARG A 55 13.24 -5.21 51.76
CA ARG A 55 11.92 -5.55 52.36
C ARG A 55 11.04 -4.33 52.65
N ASP A 56 11.65 -3.20 53.01
CA ASP A 56 11.01 -1.92 53.34
C ASP A 56 10.75 -1.03 52.13
N ALA A 57 11.22 -1.42 50.95
CA ALA A 57 11.09 -0.64 49.73
C ALA A 57 9.75 -0.89 49.00
N SER A 58 9.13 0.18 48.53
CA SER A 58 7.95 0.11 47.68
C SER A 58 8.32 -0.17 46.22
N ALA A 59 7.88 -1.29 45.68
CA ALA A 59 8.14 -1.67 44.29
C ALA A 59 7.62 -0.63 43.29
N ASN A 60 6.46 -0.04 43.55
CA ASN A 60 5.86 0.97 42.65
C ASN A 60 6.69 2.27 42.61
N ILE A 61 7.23 2.70 43.74
CA ILE A 61 8.07 3.91 43.80
C ILE A 61 9.37 3.66 43.02
N ILE A 62 10.00 2.52 43.23
CA ILE A 62 11.24 2.16 42.51
C ILE A 62 10.95 2.02 40.99
N LEU A 63 9.85 1.39 40.61
CA LEU A 63 9.45 1.25 39.21
C LEU A 63 9.26 2.63 38.53
N ASN A 64 8.60 3.56 39.20
CA ASN A 64 8.45 4.93 38.71
C ASN A 64 9.78 5.67 38.57
N HIS A 65 10.71 5.46 39.49
CA HIS A 65 12.06 6.00 39.38
C HIS A 65 12.84 5.39 38.22
N LEU A 66 12.70 4.07 38.00
CA LEU A 66 13.31 3.39 36.85
C LEU A 66 12.74 3.94 35.51
N TYR A 67 11.44 4.12 35.41
CA TYR A 67 10.82 4.75 34.21
C TYR A 67 11.31 6.18 33.97
N LYS A 68 11.47 6.96 35.03
CA LYS A 68 11.92 8.36 34.91
C LYS A 68 13.40 8.53 34.56
N HIS A 69 14.26 7.62 35.00
CA HIS A 69 15.73 7.80 34.96
C HIS A 69 16.43 6.80 34.03
N THR A 70 15.72 5.86 33.43
CA THR A 70 16.28 4.86 32.54
C THR A 70 15.41 4.70 31.28
N GLN A 71 15.92 3.98 30.29
CA GLN A 71 15.22 3.62 29.08
C GLN A 71 14.19 2.46 29.27
N MET A 72 13.81 2.14 30.49
CA MET A 72 12.64 1.24 30.71
C MET A 72 11.35 1.85 30.20
N GLN A 73 11.29 3.17 30.12
CA GLN A 73 10.29 3.92 29.35
C GLN A 73 11.02 4.91 28.46
N ASP A 74 10.71 4.89 27.18
CA ASP A 74 11.32 5.78 26.21
C ASP A 74 10.27 6.29 25.21
N THR A 75 10.59 7.39 24.55
CA THR A 75 9.74 7.95 23.48
C THR A 75 10.29 7.54 22.13
N PHE A 76 9.42 7.12 21.24
CA PHE A 76 9.79 6.80 19.87
C PHE A 76 9.29 7.90 18.93
N GLY A 77 10.25 8.64 18.34
CA GLY A 77 9.94 9.66 17.33
C GLY A 77 9.72 9.02 15.97
N ILE A 78 8.49 9.08 15.48
CA ILE A 78 8.15 8.58 14.15
C ILE A 78 8.37 9.71 13.14
N ILE A 79 9.30 9.49 12.18
CA ILE A 79 9.51 10.38 11.04
C ILE A 79 8.96 9.69 9.80
N MET A 80 7.84 10.19 9.28
CA MET A 80 7.18 9.62 8.11
C MET A 80 7.60 10.41 6.86
N LEU A 81 8.57 9.87 6.11
CA LEU A 81 8.99 10.39 4.82
C LEU A 81 8.26 9.62 3.71
N ALA A 82 7.58 10.34 2.82
CA ALA A 82 6.88 9.76 1.68
C ALA A 82 7.09 10.58 0.42
N LEU A 83 6.90 9.95 -0.74
CA LEU A 83 6.86 10.64 -2.03
C LEU A 83 5.41 11.06 -2.33
N VAL A 84 5.18 12.36 -2.46
CA VAL A 84 3.91 12.93 -2.88
C VAL A 84 4.11 13.65 -4.20
N ASN A 85 3.47 13.16 -5.26
CA ASN A 85 3.66 13.67 -6.63
C ASN A 85 5.13 13.66 -7.09
N GLY A 86 5.90 12.64 -6.67
CA GLY A 86 7.33 12.51 -6.99
C GLY A 86 8.27 13.35 -6.12
N GLU A 87 7.77 14.13 -5.18
CA GLU A 87 8.56 14.95 -4.25
C GLU A 87 8.63 14.29 -2.86
N PRO A 88 9.82 14.17 -2.25
CA PRO A 88 9.96 13.68 -0.89
C PRO A 88 9.44 14.72 0.11
N LYS A 89 8.51 14.32 0.97
CA LYS A 89 7.92 15.17 2.02
C LYS A 89 7.84 14.42 3.33
N THR A 90 8.21 15.11 4.42
CA THR A 90 7.93 14.61 5.78
C THR A 90 6.49 14.99 6.13
N LEU A 91 5.66 14.00 6.41
CA LEU A 91 4.24 14.16 6.64
C LEU A 91 3.86 13.71 8.05
N ASN A 92 2.83 14.33 8.61
CA ASN A 92 2.11 13.78 9.74
C ASN A 92 1.10 12.70 9.28
N ILE A 93 0.52 11.96 10.20
CA ILE A 93 -0.40 10.87 9.87
C ILE A 93 -1.63 11.35 9.08
N LEU A 94 -2.16 12.52 9.42
CA LEU A 94 -3.32 13.08 8.74
C LEU A 94 -3.02 13.41 7.28
N ASP A 95 -1.89 14.06 7.02
CA ASP A 95 -1.47 14.40 5.65
C ASP A 95 -1.12 13.17 4.82
N MET A 96 -0.56 12.13 5.44
CA MET A 96 -0.35 10.83 4.80
C MET A 96 -1.67 10.19 4.35
N LEU A 97 -2.67 10.17 5.22
CA LEU A 97 -3.99 9.63 4.91
C LEU A 97 -4.68 10.43 3.79
N LYS A 98 -4.60 11.76 3.84
CA LYS A 98 -5.14 12.62 2.77
C LYS A 98 -4.45 12.35 1.43
N ALA A 99 -3.12 12.30 1.40
CA ALA A 99 -2.36 12.01 0.19
C ALA A 99 -2.72 10.62 -0.38
N TYR A 100 -2.92 9.62 0.48
CA TYR A 100 -3.35 8.29 0.08
C TYR A 100 -4.75 8.30 -0.55
N ILE A 101 -5.72 9.00 0.06
CA ILE A 101 -7.08 9.10 -0.47
C ILE A 101 -7.07 9.76 -1.84
N THR A 102 -6.38 10.90 -1.98
CA THR A 102 -6.24 11.59 -3.28
C THR A 102 -5.63 10.67 -4.34
N HIS A 103 -4.58 9.93 -3.99
CA HIS A 103 -3.98 8.96 -4.91
C HIS A 103 -4.97 7.87 -5.33
N GLN A 104 -5.78 7.34 -4.40
CA GLN A 104 -6.81 6.34 -4.72
C GLN A 104 -7.87 6.90 -5.69
N GLU A 105 -8.34 8.11 -5.47
CA GLU A 105 -9.30 8.80 -6.36
C GLU A 105 -8.71 8.96 -7.77
N GLU A 106 -7.46 9.38 -7.89
CA GLU A 106 -6.76 9.51 -9.18
C GLU A 106 -6.62 8.16 -9.90
N VAL A 107 -6.23 7.11 -9.16
CA VAL A 107 -6.08 5.75 -9.74
C VAL A 107 -7.40 5.21 -10.24
N VAL A 108 -8.47 5.33 -9.45
CA VAL A 108 -9.82 4.88 -9.85
C VAL A 108 -10.30 5.66 -11.05
N THR A 109 -10.15 6.98 -11.05
CA THR A 109 -10.54 7.85 -12.18
C THR A 109 -9.80 7.45 -13.46
N ARG A 110 -8.49 7.27 -13.39
CA ARG A 110 -7.66 6.89 -14.56
C ARG A 110 -8.04 5.51 -15.09
N ARG A 111 -8.26 4.53 -14.21
CA ARG A 111 -8.72 3.20 -14.59
C ARG A 111 -10.07 3.25 -15.29
N THR A 112 -11.04 3.96 -14.69
CA THR A 112 -12.39 4.09 -15.26
C THR A 112 -12.37 4.79 -16.62
N LYS A 113 -11.53 5.82 -16.80
CA LYS A 113 -11.35 6.46 -18.11
C LYS A 113 -10.79 5.50 -19.16
N TYR A 114 -9.82 4.67 -18.78
CA TYR A 114 -9.28 3.65 -19.67
C TYR A 114 -10.34 2.64 -20.09
N ASP A 115 -11.11 2.13 -19.12
CA ASP A 115 -12.18 1.16 -19.38
C ASP A 115 -13.29 1.76 -20.25
N LEU A 116 -13.65 3.04 -20.00
CA LEU A 116 -14.61 3.78 -20.82
C LEU A 116 -14.13 3.90 -22.26
N ASN A 117 -12.90 4.36 -22.49
CA ASN A 117 -12.35 4.48 -23.85
C ASN A 117 -12.37 3.12 -24.58
N LYS A 118 -12.05 2.02 -23.89
CA LYS A 118 -12.10 0.68 -24.47
C LYS A 118 -13.52 0.24 -24.82
N ALA A 119 -14.49 0.59 -23.99
CA ALA A 119 -15.91 0.32 -24.26
C ALA A 119 -16.41 1.16 -25.46
N GLU A 120 -16.06 2.44 -25.53
CA GLU A 120 -16.40 3.34 -26.65
C GLU A 120 -15.77 2.87 -27.98
N GLU A 121 -14.48 2.46 -27.96
CA GLU A 121 -13.84 1.86 -29.13
C GLU A 121 -14.60 0.61 -29.63
N ARG A 122 -15.02 -0.23 -28.70
CA ARG A 122 -15.80 -1.44 -29.03
C ARG A 122 -17.20 -1.12 -29.55
N ASP A 123 -17.88 -0.19 -28.89
CA ASP A 123 -19.20 0.29 -29.29
C ASP A 123 -19.17 0.85 -30.72
N HIS A 124 -18.17 1.70 -31.03
CA HIS A 124 -17.97 2.27 -32.36
C HIS A 124 -17.83 1.19 -33.44
N ILE A 125 -17.06 0.13 -33.17
CA ILE A 125 -16.96 -1.01 -34.11
C ILE A 125 -18.29 -1.72 -34.25
N LEU A 126 -19.03 -1.97 -33.18
CA LEU A 126 -20.33 -2.65 -33.20
C LEU A 126 -21.36 -1.85 -33.96
N GLN A 127 -21.39 -0.53 -33.84
CA GLN A 127 -22.28 0.33 -34.64
C GLN A 127 -22.01 0.17 -36.15
N GLY A 128 -20.74 0.12 -36.56
CA GLY A 128 -20.36 -0.15 -37.94
C GLY A 128 -20.81 -1.53 -38.43
N LEU A 129 -20.68 -2.55 -37.60
CA LEU A 129 -21.14 -3.91 -37.90
C LEU A 129 -22.66 -3.99 -37.99
N LEU A 130 -23.41 -3.25 -37.18
CA LEU A 130 -24.89 -3.18 -37.29
C LEU A 130 -25.30 -2.57 -38.63
N ILE A 131 -24.69 -1.46 -39.06
CA ILE A 131 -24.94 -0.86 -40.38
C ILE A 131 -24.65 -1.87 -41.48
N ALA A 132 -23.59 -2.65 -41.39
CA ALA A 132 -23.26 -3.68 -42.36
C ALA A 132 -24.29 -4.83 -42.40
N LEU A 133 -24.79 -5.27 -41.23
CA LEU A 133 -25.82 -6.31 -41.14
C LEU A 133 -27.15 -5.86 -41.72
N ASP A 134 -27.54 -4.61 -41.46
CA ASP A 134 -28.78 -4.03 -42.02
C ASP A 134 -28.73 -3.90 -43.55
N ASN A 135 -27.55 -3.88 -44.18
CA ASN A 135 -27.31 -3.72 -45.58
C ASN A 135 -26.42 -4.84 -46.16
N ILE A 136 -26.57 -6.06 -45.65
CA ILE A 136 -25.62 -7.15 -45.90
C ILE A 136 -25.43 -7.50 -47.39
N ASP A 137 -26.50 -7.51 -48.17
CA ASP A 137 -26.46 -7.82 -49.61
C ASP A 137 -25.64 -6.79 -50.39
N GLU A 138 -25.78 -5.52 -50.04
CA GLU A 138 -25.02 -4.43 -50.67
C GLU A 138 -23.56 -4.48 -50.26
N VAL A 139 -23.28 -4.75 -48.99
CA VAL A 139 -21.91 -4.93 -48.44
C VAL A 139 -21.19 -6.08 -49.18
N ILE A 140 -21.84 -7.23 -49.34
CA ILE A 140 -21.28 -8.38 -50.07
C ILE A 140 -21.03 -8.02 -51.53
N ARG A 141 -21.91 -7.27 -52.19
CA ARG A 141 -21.76 -6.82 -53.59
C ARG A 141 -20.52 -5.92 -53.73
N ILE A 142 -20.36 -4.96 -52.83
CA ILE A 142 -19.19 -4.04 -52.81
C ILE A 142 -17.89 -4.83 -52.60
N ILE A 143 -17.83 -5.71 -51.62
CA ILE A 143 -16.62 -6.49 -51.31
C ILE A 143 -16.25 -7.40 -52.50
N ARG A 144 -17.22 -8.10 -53.09
CA ARG A 144 -16.99 -8.98 -54.26
C ARG A 144 -16.62 -8.22 -55.54
N GLY A 145 -17.13 -7.00 -55.70
CA GLY A 145 -16.80 -6.14 -56.85
C GLY A 145 -15.49 -5.44 -56.77
N SER A 146 -14.86 -5.40 -55.60
CA SER A 146 -13.61 -4.68 -55.37
C SER A 146 -12.39 -5.55 -55.74
N ARG A 147 -11.37 -4.90 -56.37
CA ARG A 147 -10.16 -5.59 -56.78
C ARG A 147 -9.15 -5.77 -55.66
N SER A 148 -9.30 -5.05 -54.55
CA SER A 148 -8.42 -5.14 -53.35
C SER A 148 -9.21 -4.82 -52.08
N THR A 149 -8.71 -5.27 -50.94
CA THR A 149 -9.24 -4.97 -49.60
C THR A 149 -9.33 -3.47 -49.35
N GLN A 150 -8.34 -2.70 -49.81
CA GLN A 150 -8.29 -1.26 -49.60
C GLN A 150 -9.40 -0.55 -50.38
N ILE A 151 -9.65 -0.94 -51.66
CA ILE A 151 -10.76 -0.39 -52.45
C ILE A 151 -12.09 -0.75 -51.83
N ALA A 152 -12.25 -1.98 -51.30
CA ALA A 152 -13.47 -2.39 -50.61
C ALA A 152 -13.75 -1.51 -49.40
N LYS A 153 -12.72 -1.24 -48.55
CA LYS A 153 -12.85 -0.34 -47.41
C LYS A 153 -13.30 1.06 -47.81
N GLU A 154 -12.60 1.66 -48.76
CA GLU A 154 -12.90 3.03 -49.22
C GLU A 154 -14.34 3.11 -49.76
N SER A 155 -14.80 2.13 -50.54
CA SER A 155 -16.17 2.07 -51.04
C SER A 155 -17.22 1.90 -49.93
N LEU A 156 -16.91 1.10 -48.90
CA LEU A 156 -17.78 0.96 -47.72
C LEU A 156 -17.84 2.24 -46.88
N MET A 157 -16.71 2.92 -46.70
CA MET A 157 -16.65 4.20 -46.00
C MET A 157 -17.46 5.27 -46.71
N GLU A 158 -17.29 5.39 -48.02
CA GLU A 158 -18.03 6.39 -48.83
C GLU A 158 -19.54 6.09 -48.86
N ARG A 159 -19.92 4.83 -49.02
CA ARG A 159 -21.32 4.43 -49.18
C ARG A 159 -22.14 4.53 -47.90
N PHE A 160 -21.55 4.16 -46.77
CA PHE A 160 -22.27 4.04 -45.49
C PHE A 160 -21.83 5.08 -44.44
N GLY A 161 -20.89 5.99 -44.76
CA GLY A 161 -20.37 6.97 -43.83
C GLY A 161 -19.56 6.36 -42.70
N LEU A 162 -18.90 5.22 -42.94
CA LEU A 162 -18.18 4.46 -41.93
C LEU A 162 -16.75 5.06 -41.74
N THR A 163 -16.19 4.87 -40.54
CA THR A 163 -14.78 5.14 -40.30
C THR A 163 -13.89 4.00 -40.79
N ASP A 164 -12.61 4.26 -40.97
CA ASP A 164 -11.63 3.26 -41.41
C ASP A 164 -11.65 2.01 -40.53
N VAL A 165 -11.72 2.20 -39.18
CA VAL A 165 -11.76 1.11 -38.20
C VAL A 165 -13.04 0.26 -38.34
N GLN A 166 -14.19 0.90 -38.60
CA GLN A 166 -15.44 0.21 -38.83
C GLN A 166 -15.42 -0.57 -40.16
N ALA A 167 -14.94 0.04 -41.21
CA ALA A 167 -14.82 -0.61 -42.54
C ALA A 167 -13.82 -1.79 -42.48
N GLN A 168 -12.72 -1.65 -41.75
CA GLN A 168 -11.77 -2.75 -41.53
C GLN A 168 -12.44 -3.90 -40.80
N ALA A 169 -13.20 -3.64 -39.74
CA ALA A 169 -13.89 -4.67 -38.99
C ALA A 169 -14.94 -5.44 -39.86
N ILE A 170 -15.60 -4.74 -40.80
CA ILE A 170 -16.53 -5.35 -41.73
C ILE A 170 -15.82 -6.27 -42.72
N VAL A 171 -14.69 -5.83 -43.27
CA VAL A 171 -13.93 -6.64 -44.23
C VAL A 171 -13.29 -7.86 -43.56
N ASP A 172 -12.89 -7.74 -42.31
CA ASP A 172 -12.33 -8.85 -41.52
C ASP A 172 -13.38 -9.80 -40.96
N MET A 173 -14.65 -9.50 -41.12
CA MET A 173 -15.77 -10.32 -40.60
C MET A 173 -15.80 -11.68 -41.26
N ARG A 174 -15.78 -12.73 -40.45
CA ARG A 174 -15.87 -14.11 -40.96
C ARG A 174 -17.32 -14.45 -41.36
N LEU A 175 -17.50 -15.15 -42.49
CA LEU A 175 -18.83 -15.59 -42.97
C LEU A 175 -19.63 -16.36 -41.91
N ARG A 176 -18.99 -17.13 -41.05
CA ARG A 176 -19.64 -17.84 -39.94
C ARG A 176 -20.29 -16.92 -38.88
N ALA A 177 -19.98 -15.65 -38.88
CA ALA A 177 -20.58 -14.67 -37.97
C ALA A 177 -21.92 -14.14 -38.51
N LEU A 178 -22.27 -14.50 -39.74
CA LEU A 178 -23.54 -14.14 -40.43
C LEU A 178 -24.61 -15.23 -40.33
N THR A 179 -24.27 -16.37 -39.76
CA THR A 179 -25.17 -17.49 -39.48
C THR A 179 -25.43 -17.59 -37.97
#